data_378174753d330f22e1fa56df4307efd2
#
_entry.id   378174753d330f22e1fa56df4307efd2
#
_cell.length_a   1.000
_cell.length_b   1.000
_cell.length_c   1.000
_cell.angle_alpha   90.00
_cell.angle_beta   90.00
_cell.angle_gamma   90.00
#
_symmetry.space_group_name_H-M   'P 1'
#
loop_
_entity.id
_entity.type
_entity.pdbx_description
1 polymer ?
#
loop_
_entity_poly.entity_id
_entity_poly.type
_entity_poly.pdbx_seq_one_letter_code
_entity_poly.pdbx_strand_id
1 'polypeptide(L)'
;MDQIHKFLNIVFPIVSFFLFIFILPGLSLYRLLRFCITSLFPENLAGKVIIITGASAGIGEHLAYEYAKHGARLALVARREEALAVVARKAKDIGSPEVIVIKADVSKVEDCKRFVDETINHFGGREFLN
;
A
#
# COMPACT_ATOMS: atom_id res chain seq x y z
N MET A 1 45.48 10.67 -24.48
CA MET A 1 45.16 9.62 -23.49
C MET A 1 44.97 10.18 -22.08
N ASP A 2 45.78 11.11 -21.65
CA ASP A 2 45.63 11.70 -20.31
C ASP A 2 44.31 12.42 -20.10
N GLN A 3 43.72 13.01 -21.15
CA GLN A 3 42.45 13.67 -21.07
C GLN A 3 41.31 12.70 -20.87
N ILE A 4 41.39 11.52 -21.46
CA ILE A 4 40.41 10.48 -21.32
C ILE A 4 40.43 9.91 -19.89
N HIS A 5 41.61 9.69 -19.33
CA HIS A 5 41.75 9.22 -17.96
C HIS A 5 41.25 10.24 -16.94
N LYS A 6 41.54 11.54 -17.16
CA LYS A 6 41.00 12.60 -16.31
C LYS A 6 39.50 12.69 -16.39
N PHE A 7 38.96 12.56 -17.57
CA PHE A 7 37.52 12.59 -17.82
C PHE A 7 36.85 11.41 -17.10
N LEU A 8 37.41 10.21 -17.27
CA LEU A 8 36.88 9.02 -16.59
C LEU A 8 37.00 9.11 -15.08
N ASN A 9 38.09 9.68 -14.56
CA ASN A 9 38.29 9.85 -13.13
C ASN A 9 37.34 10.87 -12.50
N ILE A 10 36.82 11.81 -13.28
CA ILE A 10 35.84 12.81 -12.83
C ILE A 10 34.41 12.27 -13.01
N VAL A 11 34.12 11.66 -14.16
CA VAL A 11 32.79 11.18 -14.50
C VAL A 11 32.42 9.91 -13.73
N PHE A 12 33.37 9.00 -13.59
CA PHE A 12 33.11 7.72 -12.93
C PHE A 12 32.61 7.86 -11.48
N PRO A 13 33.26 8.66 -10.61
CA PRO A 13 32.73 8.85 -9.26
C PRO A 13 31.40 9.61 -9.23
N ILE A 14 31.16 10.53 -10.17
CA ILE A 14 29.90 11.27 -10.24
C ILE A 14 28.75 10.32 -10.63
N VAL A 15 28.96 9.50 -11.67
CA VAL A 15 27.96 8.53 -12.10
C VAL A 15 27.71 7.51 -11.02
N SER A 16 28.75 7.02 -10.36
CA SER A 16 28.65 6.10 -9.25
C SER A 16 27.88 6.69 -8.07
N PHE A 17 28.10 7.96 -7.77
CA PHE A 17 27.40 8.68 -6.72
C PHE A 17 25.91 8.82 -7.02
N PHE A 18 25.54 9.19 -8.25
CA PHE A 18 24.16 9.27 -8.67
C PHE A 18 23.47 7.92 -8.65
N LEU A 19 24.13 6.88 -9.14
CA LEU A 19 23.59 5.52 -9.09
C LEU A 19 23.36 5.09 -7.63
N PHE A 20 24.28 5.40 -6.76
CA PHE A 20 24.21 5.10 -5.35
C PHE A 20 23.05 5.81 -4.68
N ILE A 21 22.84 7.11 -5.01
CA ILE A 21 21.74 7.91 -4.47
C ILE A 21 20.39 7.39 -4.95
N PHE A 22 20.27 6.94 -6.21
CA PHE A 22 19.01 6.42 -6.74
C PHE A 22 18.73 4.98 -6.34
N ILE A 23 19.76 4.14 -6.30
CA ILE A 23 19.61 2.72 -5.99
C ILE A 23 19.36 2.47 -4.50
N LEU A 24 20.09 3.16 -3.63
CA LEU A 24 19.97 2.97 -2.18
C LEU A 24 18.56 3.26 -1.65
N PRO A 25 17.95 4.43 -1.92
CA PRO A 25 16.61 4.67 -1.43
C PRO A 25 15.57 3.75 -2.09
N GLY A 26 15.78 3.36 -3.33
CA GLY A 26 14.89 2.40 -4.00
C GLY A 26 14.94 1.03 -3.36
N LEU A 27 16.13 0.52 -3.07
CA LEU A 27 16.31 -0.76 -2.39
C LEU A 27 15.82 -0.72 -0.95
N SER A 28 16.08 0.39 -0.26
CA SER A 28 15.62 0.59 1.11
C SER A 28 14.10 0.61 1.18
N LEU A 29 13.46 1.33 0.27
CA LEU A 29 12.01 1.36 0.18
C LEU A 29 11.44 -0.02 -0.14
N TYR A 30 12.04 -0.74 -1.08
CA TYR A 30 11.63 -2.09 -1.44
C TYR A 30 11.74 -3.05 -0.26
N ARG A 31 12.85 -2.99 0.48
CA ARG A 31 13.05 -3.82 1.67
C ARG A 31 12.05 -3.48 2.78
N LEU A 32 11.81 -2.19 2.97
CA LEU A 32 10.86 -1.73 3.97
C LEU A 32 9.44 -2.20 3.63
N LEU A 33 9.02 -2.06 2.38
CA LEU A 33 7.73 -2.55 1.91
C LEU A 33 7.61 -4.05 2.09
N ARG A 34 8.63 -4.78 1.71
CA ARG A 34 8.63 -6.24 1.83
C ARG A 34 8.63 -6.69 3.30
N PHE A 35 9.38 -5.99 4.14
CA PHE A 35 9.38 -6.24 5.58
C PHE A 35 8.00 -5.95 6.17
N CYS A 36 7.39 -4.82 5.83
CA CYS A 36 6.04 -4.47 6.27
C CYS A 36 5.01 -5.50 5.81
N ILE A 37 5.07 -5.92 4.55
CA ILE A 37 4.17 -6.93 4.02
C ILE A 37 4.37 -8.25 4.76
N THR A 38 5.60 -8.69 4.95
CA THR A 38 5.91 -9.94 5.63
C THR A 38 5.54 -9.90 7.11
N SER A 39 5.74 -8.76 7.76
CA SER A 39 5.41 -8.58 9.20
C SER A 39 3.92 -8.43 9.44
N LEU A 40 3.21 -7.81 8.50
CA LEU A 40 1.77 -7.59 8.60
C LEU A 40 0.96 -8.82 8.20
N PHE A 41 1.57 -9.82 7.58
CA PHE A 41 0.92 -11.09 7.24
C PHE A 41 1.29 -12.18 8.24
N PRO A 42 0.70 -12.20 9.45
CA PRO A 42 0.72 -13.41 10.24
C PRO A 42 -0.10 -14.47 9.51
N GLU A 43 0.19 -15.69 9.76
CA GLU A 43 -0.19 -16.86 8.97
C GLU A 43 -1.67 -17.00 8.59
N ASN A 44 -2.59 -16.25 9.19
CA ASN A 44 -4.02 -16.41 8.88
C ASN A 44 -4.76 -15.08 8.91
N LEU A 45 -4.91 -14.47 7.74
CA LEU A 45 -5.70 -13.25 7.57
C LEU A 45 -7.12 -13.52 7.08
N ALA A 46 -7.46 -14.76 6.82
CA ALA A 46 -8.76 -15.12 6.28
C ALA A 46 -9.89 -14.66 7.22
N GLY A 47 -10.84 -13.90 6.68
CA GLY A 47 -11.96 -13.39 7.44
C GLY A 47 -11.69 -12.17 8.31
N LYS A 48 -10.45 -11.73 8.45
CA LYS A 48 -10.10 -10.55 9.25
C LYS A 48 -10.38 -9.27 8.46
N VAL A 49 -10.71 -8.21 9.17
CA VAL A 49 -11.06 -6.92 8.57
C VAL A 49 -9.85 -6.01 8.56
N ILE A 50 -9.51 -5.47 7.40
CA ILE A 50 -8.35 -4.59 7.22
C ILE A 50 -8.80 -3.30 6.57
N ILE A 51 -8.45 -2.17 7.19
CA ILE A 51 -8.74 -0.84 6.66
C ILE A 51 -7.51 -0.34 5.91
N ILE A 52 -7.69 0.03 4.64
CA ILE A 52 -6.60 0.55 3.81
C ILE A 52 -6.95 1.95 3.37
N THR A 53 -6.17 2.94 3.81
CA THR A 53 -6.33 4.32 3.37
C THR A 53 -5.47 4.56 2.13
N GLY A 54 -5.94 5.44 1.23
CA GLY A 54 -5.25 5.71 -0.02
C GLY A 54 -5.26 4.53 -0.99
N ALA A 55 -6.31 3.71 -0.94
CA ALA A 55 -6.38 2.46 -1.69
C ALA A 55 -6.68 2.64 -3.19
N SER A 56 -6.95 3.87 -3.64
CA SER A 56 -7.32 4.12 -5.04
C SER A 56 -6.16 4.01 -6.02
N ALA A 57 -4.92 4.11 -5.57
CA ALA A 57 -3.75 4.06 -6.44
C ALA A 57 -2.47 3.72 -5.69
N GLY A 58 -1.46 3.29 -6.42
CA GLY A 58 -0.11 3.06 -5.92
C GLY A 58 0.00 1.96 -4.89
N ILE A 59 0.67 2.25 -3.80
CA ILE A 59 0.98 1.27 -2.75
C ILE A 59 -0.29 0.73 -2.09
N GLY A 60 -1.28 1.60 -1.84
CA GLY A 60 -2.55 1.18 -1.24
C GLY A 60 -3.30 0.18 -2.09
N GLU A 61 -3.30 0.38 -3.41
CA GLU A 61 -3.91 -0.55 -4.35
C GLU A 61 -3.24 -1.93 -4.30
N HIS A 62 -1.92 -1.97 -4.33
CA HIS A 62 -1.17 -3.23 -4.25
C HIS A 62 -1.39 -3.94 -2.92
N LEU A 63 -1.43 -3.20 -1.81
CA LEU A 63 -1.73 -3.77 -0.49
C LEU A 63 -3.11 -4.40 -0.47
N ALA A 64 -4.11 -3.73 -1.06
CA ALA A 64 -5.45 -4.27 -1.14
C ALA A 64 -5.48 -5.62 -1.85
N TYR A 65 -4.76 -5.74 -2.96
CA TYR A 65 -4.70 -6.99 -3.71
C TYR A 65 -3.98 -8.10 -2.93
N GLU A 66 -2.91 -7.77 -2.24
CA GLU A 66 -2.18 -8.75 -1.43
C GLU A 66 -3.04 -9.28 -0.28
N TYR A 67 -3.71 -8.38 0.44
CA TYR A 67 -4.64 -8.80 1.50
C TYR A 67 -5.82 -9.61 0.95
N ALA A 68 -6.30 -9.24 -0.24
CA ALA A 68 -7.38 -9.97 -0.89
C ALA A 68 -6.99 -11.42 -1.22
N LYS A 69 -5.75 -11.63 -1.65
CA LYS A 69 -5.23 -12.97 -1.91
C LYS A 69 -5.25 -13.86 -0.68
N HIS A 70 -5.12 -13.27 0.50
CA HIS A 70 -5.14 -14.00 1.77
C HIS A 70 -6.55 -14.17 2.34
N GLY A 71 -7.57 -13.74 1.61
CA GLY A 71 -8.95 -13.90 2.04
C GLY A 71 -9.41 -12.90 3.09
N ALA A 72 -8.71 -11.78 3.25
CA ALA A 72 -9.10 -10.74 4.20
C ALA A 72 -10.30 -9.94 3.70
N ARG A 73 -11.10 -9.45 4.63
CA ARG A 73 -12.16 -8.48 4.34
C ARG A 73 -11.56 -7.08 4.34
N LEU A 74 -11.94 -6.27 3.36
CA LEU A 74 -11.29 -4.99 3.14
C LEU A 74 -12.26 -3.83 3.29
N ALA A 75 -11.82 -2.76 3.95
CA ALA A 75 -12.45 -1.46 3.92
C ALA A 75 -11.49 -0.50 3.22
N LEU A 76 -11.82 -0.14 2.00
CA LEU A 76 -10.98 0.72 1.17
C LEU A 76 -11.42 2.16 1.30
N VAL A 77 -10.49 3.04 1.66
CA VAL A 77 -10.74 4.44 1.94
C VAL A 77 -9.89 5.32 1.02
N ALA A 78 -10.50 6.22 0.30
CA ALA A 78 -9.81 7.24 -0.48
C ALA A 78 -10.78 8.37 -0.85
N ARG A 79 -10.22 9.45 -1.41
CA ARG A 79 -11.02 10.58 -1.84
C ARG A 79 -11.78 10.32 -3.15
N ARG A 80 -11.24 9.47 -4.02
CA ARG A 80 -11.84 9.17 -5.33
C ARG A 80 -12.62 7.86 -5.26
N GLU A 81 -13.92 7.97 -5.16
CA GLU A 81 -14.81 6.82 -5.05
C GLU A 81 -14.80 5.94 -6.30
N GLU A 82 -14.75 6.53 -7.50
CA GLU A 82 -14.75 5.79 -8.76
C GLU A 82 -13.53 4.88 -8.88
N ALA A 83 -12.35 5.41 -8.53
CA ALA A 83 -11.12 4.61 -8.55
C ALA A 83 -11.15 3.50 -7.50
N LEU A 84 -11.73 3.76 -6.34
CA LEU A 84 -11.92 2.75 -5.29
C LEU A 84 -12.82 1.61 -5.75
N ALA A 85 -13.89 1.92 -6.48
CA ALA A 85 -14.81 0.91 -6.97
C ALA A 85 -14.13 -0.10 -7.88
N VAL A 86 -13.19 0.36 -8.71
CA VAL A 86 -12.40 -0.52 -9.59
C VAL A 86 -11.50 -1.43 -8.77
N VAL A 87 -10.79 -0.87 -7.78
CA VAL A 87 -9.92 -1.64 -6.88
C VAL A 87 -10.73 -2.68 -6.09
N ALA A 88 -11.88 -2.27 -5.57
CA ALA A 88 -12.76 -3.16 -4.82
C ALA A 88 -13.23 -4.35 -5.65
N ARG A 89 -13.59 -4.11 -6.90
CA ARG A 89 -14.03 -5.18 -7.81
C ARG A 89 -12.89 -6.19 -8.06
N LYS A 90 -11.70 -5.68 -8.35
CA LYS A 90 -10.52 -6.53 -8.55
C LYS A 90 -10.16 -7.32 -7.29
N ALA A 91 -10.26 -6.69 -6.12
CA ALA A 91 -9.96 -7.36 -4.85
C ALA A 91 -10.92 -8.50 -4.58
N LYS A 92 -12.21 -8.32 -4.86
CA LYS A 92 -13.20 -9.39 -4.75
C LYS A 92 -12.89 -10.55 -5.70
N ASP A 93 -12.52 -10.24 -6.93
CA ASP A 93 -12.17 -11.25 -7.94
C ASP A 93 -10.93 -12.04 -7.55
N ILE A 94 -9.99 -11.40 -6.86
CA ILE A 94 -8.76 -12.05 -6.40
C ILE A 94 -9.02 -13.03 -5.26
N GLY A 95 -9.93 -12.72 -4.36
CA GLY A 95 -10.24 -13.64 -3.26
C GLY A 95 -10.80 -13.02 -1.99
N SER A 96 -10.98 -11.70 -1.92
CA SER A 96 -11.58 -11.10 -0.75
C SER A 96 -13.08 -11.45 -0.66
N PRO A 97 -13.54 -11.99 0.47
CA PRO A 97 -14.96 -12.35 0.61
C PRO A 97 -15.87 -11.13 0.69
N GLU A 98 -15.35 -9.99 1.15
CA GLU A 98 -16.15 -8.79 1.29
C GLU A 98 -15.26 -7.56 1.22
N VAL A 99 -15.64 -6.57 0.40
CA VAL A 99 -14.93 -5.31 0.25
C VAL A 99 -15.94 -4.18 0.33
N ILE A 100 -15.71 -3.22 1.22
CA ILE A 100 -16.51 -2.00 1.27
C ILE A 100 -15.66 -0.81 0.80
N VAL A 101 -16.33 0.18 0.23
CA VAL A 101 -15.69 1.38 -0.29
C VAL A 101 -16.22 2.58 0.49
N ILE A 102 -15.31 3.37 1.05
CA ILE A 102 -15.66 4.56 1.82
C ILE A 102 -14.95 5.77 1.23
N LYS A 103 -15.72 6.76 0.81
CA LYS A 103 -15.15 8.03 0.36
C LYS A 103 -14.85 8.89 1.58
N ALA A 104 -13.59 9.19 1.81
CA ALA A 104 -13.17 10.01 2.94
C ALA A 104 -11.82 10.67 2.67
N ASP A 105 -11.60 11.81 3.32
CA ASP A 105 -10.33 12.52 3.29
C ASP A 105 -9.61 12.30 4.62
N VAL A 106 -8.50 11.55 4.59
CA VAL A 106 -7.75 11.21 5.79
C VAL A 106 -7.09 12.43 6.45
N SER A 107 -6.98 13.55 5.74
CA SER A 107 -6.50 14.79 6.32
C SER A 107 -7.51 15.44 7.29
N LYS A 108 -8.76 15.02 7.25
CA LYS A 108 -9.82 15.52 8.13
C LYS A 108 -10.11 14.51 9.24
N VAL A 109 -10.03 14.95 10.49
CA VAL A 109 -10.28 14.10 11.66
C VAL A 109 -11.71 13.55 11.66
N GLU A 110 -12.67 14.36 11.27
CA GLU A 110 -14.08 13.97 11.20
C GLU A 110 -14.30 12.80 10.23
N ASP A 111 -13.66 12.86 9.07
CA ASP A 111 -13.73 11.77 8.09
C ASP A 111 -13.07 10.50 8.61
N CYS A 112 -11.94 10.63 9.33
CA CYS A 112 -11.28 9.49 9.93
C CYS A 112 -12.17 8.76 10.93
N LYS A 113 -12.86 9.50 11.79
CA LYS A 113 -13.81 8.91 12.73
C LYS A 113 -14.97 8.24 12.02
N ARG A 114 -15.49 8.90 10.98
CA ARG A 114 -16.60 8.40 10.20
C ARG A 114 -16.29 7.06 9.54
N PHE A 115 -15.15 6.95 8.85
CA PHE A 115 -14.85 5.70 8.15
C PHE A 115 -14.53 4.55 9.10
N VAL A 116 -13.93 4.83 10.25
CA VAL A 116 -13.71 3.80 11.27
C VAL A 116 -15.05 3.31 11.81
N ASP A 117 -15.95 4.22 12.15
CA ASP A 117 -17.29 3.88 12.65
C ASP A 117 -18.11 3.11 11.60
N GLU A 118 -18.07 3.52 10.35
CA GLU A 118 -18.75 2.80 9.27
C GLU A 118 -18.20 1.39 9.11
N THR A 119 -16.90 1.23 9.22
CA THR A 119 -16.26 -0.08 9.13
C THR A 119 -16.68 -0.98 10.28
N ILE A 120 -16.66 -0.46 11.50
CA ILE A 120 -17.08 -1.20 12.69
C ILE A 120 -18.55 -1.62 12.57
N ASN A 121 -19.42 -0.71 12.16
CA ASN A 121 -20.84 -0.98 12.01
C ASN A 121 -21.11 -2.01 10.92
N HIS A 122 -20.40 -1.92 9.81
CA HIS A 122 -20.60 -2.84 8.68
C HIS A 122 -20.19 -4.27 9.04
N PHE A 123 -19.03 -4.43 9.68
CA PHE A 123 -18.49 -5.75 10.00
C PHE A 123 -18.95 -6.27 11.36
N GLY A 124 -19.65 -5.47 12.14
CA GLY A 124 -20.45 -5.92 13.29
C GLY A 124 -19.69 -6.61 14.43
N GLY A 125 -18.58 -6.03 14.89
CA GLY A 125 -17.85 -6.59 16.02
C GLY A 125 -17.00 -7.80 15.71
N ARG A 126 -16.76 -8.09 14.44
CA ARG A 126 -15.83 -9.13 14.02
C ARG A 126 -14.40 -8.69 14.31
N GLU A 127 -13.48 -9.66 14.39
CA GLU A 127 -12.10 -9.36 14.71
C GLU A 127 -11.48 -8.35 13.74
N PHE A 128 -10.91 -7.27 14.31
CA PHE A 128 -10.19 -6.26 13.57
C PHE A 128 -8.70 -6.44 13.75
N LEU A 129 -7.96 -6.35 12.66
CA LEU A 129 -6.51 -6.16 12.69
C LEU A 129 -6.22 -4.68 12.53
N ASN A 130 -5.65 -4.09 13.54
CA ASN A 130 -5.21 -2.71 13.49
C ASN A 130 -3.82 -2.60 12.85
#